data_4df82e681353cecd3e2ff108065c0861
#
_entry.id   4df82e681353cecd3e2ff108065c0861
#
_cell.length_a   1.000
_cell.length_b   1.000
_cell.length_c   1.000
_cell.angle_alpha   90.00
_cell.angle_beta   90.00
_cell.angle_gamma   90.00
#
_symmetry.space_group_name_H-M   'P 1'
#
loop_
_entity.id
_entity.type
_entity.pdbx_description
1 polymer ?
#
loop_
_entity_poly.entity_id
_entity_poly.type
_entity_poly.pdbx_seq_one_letter_code
_entity_poly.pdbx_strand_id
1 'polypeptide(L)'
;MNGTTDRAAAVEVALPVGRVQGSSIGGVRRFLGVPYAAPVSGSGRFAAPQPVEGWEGVRDATVAGPTSPQPDRSRFGSLDVSPFFAPGWVRGDDHLTVNIWAPDSADGTAPVLVFVHGGGFIAGSASAPAYDGAAFARDGVVFVGVNYRLGAPGFLAVPGAPDNRGILDVIQALRWVRENIAAFGGDPATVTLAGQSAGAVIVASVLCDPDAEGLAHRAIMQSGTGAGAFTPEQGEIVASAFAAELGIDLTVDALGAVSDDALVEASRVLSGVDVATGSARAPIGDIVRFAPIHPRRPADTIADSWGGGIELLIGTNLDEAGLYLAPTGQLDGAVDPVAAAGRFVEGAERLVQAYRDEFPDAGDAGLTRTITGDGMFGAGSRRFADRHMSAGGTTHVYEFTWRPDSVHGLLGASHLMELPFVFDMDAEMEGLRGAGTLLGTALPPTDLASRLHGAWVAFVCGYGPGWSAYTAEAKLVQSIGDEWELRPGHRVALYDAWERA
;
A
#
# COMPACT_ATOMS: atom_id res chain seq x y z
N MET A 1 -15.52 7.83 -40.14
CA MET A 1 -15.83 7.03 -38.95
C MET A 1 -16.31 8.02 -37.91
N ASN A 2 -17.61 7.99 -37.56
CA ASN A 2 -18.22 8.90 -36.60
C ASN A 2 -17.72 8.51 -35.21
N GLY A 3 -16.79 9.27 -34.67
CA GLY A 3 -16.46 9.21 -33.24
C GLY A 3 -17.65 9.78 -32.46
N THR A 4 -18.55 8.93 -31.98
CA THR A 4 -19.42 9.27 -30.86
C THR A 4 -18.49 9.47 -29.66
N THR A 5 -18.23 10.74 -29.29
CA THR A 5 -17.72 11.07 -27.97
C THR A 5 -18.75 10.53 -26.99
N ASP A 6 -18.43 9.43 -26.32
CA ASP A 6 -19.25 8.84 -25.26
C ASP A 6 -19.39 9.92 -24.16
N ARG A 7 -20.59 10.51 -24.08
CA ARG A 7 -20.87 11.59 -23.15
C ARG A 7 -21.20 10.96 -21.81
N ALA A 8 -20.45 11.35 -20.75
CA ALA A 8 -20.73 10.85 -19.41
C ALA A 8 -22.21 11.04 -19.03
N ALA A 9 -22.89 9.97 -18.67
CA ALA A 9 -24.25 9.99 -18.17
C ALA A 9 -24.23 10.11 -16.64
N ALA A 10 -25.16 10.89 -16.07
CA ALA A 10 -25.35 10.93 -14.63
C ALA A 10 -26.02 9.65 -14.14
N VAL A 11 -25.53 9.09 -13.04
CA VAL A 11 -26.07 7.89 -12.40
C VAL A 11 -26.25 8.16 -10.91
N GLU A 12 -27.45 7.93 -10.37
CA GLU A 12 -27.72 8.05 -8.94
C GLU A 12 -27.75 6.68 -8.25
N VAL A 13 -27.23 6.63 -7.03
CA VAL A 13 -27.30 5.47 -6.13
C VAL A 13 -27.90 5.93 -4.79
N ALA A 14 -28.88 5.18 -4.30
CA ALA A 14 -29.46 5.38 -2.98
C ALA A 14 -28.74 4.53 -1.94
N LEU A 15 -28.32 5.16 -0.84
CA LEU A 15 -27.72 4.55 0.33
C LEU A 15 -28.63 4.75 1.55
N PRO A 16 -28.49 3.96 2.61
CA PRO A 16 -29.25 4.16 3.85
C PRO A 16 -29.10 5.58 4.43
N VAL A 17 -27.95 6.23 4.20
CA VAL A 17 -27.60 7.55 4.72
C VAL A 17 -27.89 8.71 3.78
N GLY A 18 -28.32 8.46 2.53
CA GLY A 18 -28.62 9.51 1.54
C GLY A 18 -28.42 9.03 0.10
N ARG A 19 -28.38 9.95 -0.86
CA ARG A 19 -28.16 9.64 -2.27
C ARG A 19 -26.86 10.24 -2.77
N VAL A 20 -26.19 9.55 -3.69
CA VAL A 20 -24.99 10.03 -4.38
C VAL A 20 -25.21 10.03 -5.89
N GLN A 21 -24.70 11.05 -6.58
CA GLN A 21 -24.69 11.13 -8.03
C GLN A 21 -23.26 10.98 -8.54
N GLY A 22 -23.02 9.93 -9.30
CA GLY A 22 -21.79 9.68 -10.04
C GLY A 22 -21.97 9.85 -11.54
N SER A 23 -21.04 9.31 -12.28
CA SER A 23 -21.05 9.30 -13.76
C SER A 23 -20.89 7.90 -14.31
N SER A 24 -21.45 7.62 -15.51
CA SER A 24 -21.16 6.43 -16.30
C SER A 24 -20.56 6.83 -17.64
N ILE A 25 -19.47 6.17 -18.03
CA ILE A 25 -18.79 6.35 -19.30
C ILE A 25 -18.16 5.02 -19.75
N GLY A 26 -18.34 4.64 -20.99
CA GLY A 26 -17.71 3.43 -21.54
C GLY A 26 -18.08 2.13 -20.82
N GLY A 27 -19.29 2.03 -20.21
CA GLY A 27 -19.72 0.84 -19.47
C GLY A 27 -19.23 0.78 -18.01
N VAL A 28 -18.61 1.85 -17.52
CA VAL A 28 -18.10 1.95 -16.14
C VAL A 28 -18.81 3.10 -15.40
N ARG A 29 -19.43 2.80 -14.27
CA ARG A 29 -19.96 3.78 -13.31
C ARG A 29 -18.83 4.20 -12.38
N ARG A 30 -18.74 5.50 -12.10
CA ARG A 30 -17.73 6.08 -11.23
C ARG A 30 -18.36 7.00 -10.20
N PHE A 31 -18.01 6.80 -8.92
CA PHE A 31 -18.43 7.61 -7.79
C PHE A 31 -17.19 7.98 -6.97
N LEU A 32 -16.89 9.28 -6.83
CA LEU A 32 -15.69 9.79 -6.20
C LEU A 32 -16.05 10.55 -4.92
N GLY A 33 -15.23 10.40 -3.86
CA GLY A 33 -15.42 11.12 -2.61
C GLY A 33 -16.67 10.73 -1.84
N VAL A 34 -17.10 9.47 -1.90
CA VAL A 34 -18.25 8.97 -1.12
C VAL A 34 -17.82 8.75 0.33
N PRO A 35 -18.42 9.45 1.33
CA PRO A 35 -17.98 9.33 2.72
C PRO A 35 -18.35 7.97 3.32
N TYR A 36 -17.39 7.37 4.03
CA TYR A 36 -17.60 6.15 4.82
C TYR A 36 -17.57 6.39 6.33
N ALA A 37 -17.10 7.57 6.73
CA ALA A 37 -17.06 8.02 8.12
C ALA A 37 -17.40 9.51 8.21
N ALA A 38 -17.71 9.98 9.41
CA ALA A 38 -17.90 11.39 9.69
C ALA A 38 -16.62 12.20 9.47
N PRO A 39 -16.73 13.49 9.08
CA PRO A 39 -15.56 14.37 8.94
C PRO A 39 -14.75 14.46 10.23
N VAL A 40 -13.44 14.64 10.11
CA VAL A 40 -12.51 14.68 11.24
C VAL A 40 -11.81 16.04 11.30
N SER A 41 -11.98 16.76 12.41
CA SER A 41 -11.37 18.08 12.64
C SER A 41 -11.05 18.30 14.12
N GLY A 42 -10.23 19.28 14.44
CA GLY A 42 -9.83 19.60 15.81
C GLY A 42 -9.31 18.39 16.57
N SER A 43 -9.75 18.20 17.81
CA SER A 43 -9.43 17.02 18.63
C SER A 43 -10.02 15.73 18.08
N GLY A 44 -11.10 15.78 17.27
CA GLY A 44 -11.70 14.64 16.59
C GLY A 44 -10.74 13.93 15.61
N ARG A 45 -9.69 14.62 15.12
CA ARG A 45 -8.63 14.03 14.30
C ARG A 45 -7.90 12.87 15.00
N PHE A 46 -7.92 12.84 16.33
CA PHE A 46 -7.27 11.82 17.15
C PHE A 46 -8.26 10.82 17.79
N ALA A 47 -9.55 10.90 17.45
CA ALA A 47 -10.56 9.94 17.88
C ALA A 47 -10.67 8.74 16.91
N ALA A 48 -11.33 7.66 17.34
CA ALA A 48 -11.75 6.60 16.43
C ALA A 48 -12.72 7.15 15.37
N PRO A 49 -12.73 6.61 14.12
CA PRO A 49 -13.66 7.03 13.10
C PRO A 49 -15.10 6.79 13.58
N GLN A 50 -16.00 7.71 13.25
CA GLN A 50 -17.43 7.59 13.56
C GLN A 50 -18.20 7.30 12.28
N PRO A 51 -19.31 6.55 12.34
CA PRO A 51 -20.18 6.34 11.18
C PRO A 51 -20.61 7.68 10.57
N VAL A 52 -20.83 7.65 9.26
CA VAL A 52 -21.34 8.82 8.52
C VAL A 52 -22.76 9.14 8.98
N GLU A 53 -23.05 10.42 9.21
CA GLU A 53 -24.41 10.89 9.45
C GLU A 53 -25.21 10.97 8.14
N GLY A 54 -26.52 10.75 8.22
CA GLY A 54 -27.41 10.85 7.07
C GLY A 54 -27.48 12.29 6.52
N TRP A 55 -27.66 12.43 5.21
CA TRP A 55 -27.83 13.72 4.55
C TRP A 55 -29.10 13.78 3.70
N GLU A 56 -29.65 14.97 3.53
CA GLU A 56 -30.77 15.23 2.63
C GLU A 56 -30.27 15.55 1.20
N GLY A 57 -31.09 15.22 0.20
CA GLY A 57 -30.77 15.51 -1.21
C GLY A 57 -29.82 14.51 -1.85
N VAL A 58 -29.10 14.96 -2.87
CA VAL A 58 -28.15 14.18 -3.65
C VAL A 58 -26.77 14.79 -3.50
N ARG A 59 -25.78 14.02 -3.02
CA ARG A 59 -24.40 14.44 -2.92
C ARG A 59 -23.70 14.23 -4.27
N ASP A 60 -22.97 15.23 -4.74
CA ASP A 60 -22.16 15.11 -5.96
C ASP A 60 -20.94 14.24 -5.70
N ALA A 61 -20.87 13.13 -6.41
CA ALA A 61 -19.76 12.19 -6.42
C ALA A 61 -19.12 12.07 -7.84
N THR A 62 -19.22 13.11 -8.65
CA THR A 62 -18.58 13.17 -9.98
C THR A 62 -17.14 13.65 -9.91
N VAL A 63 -16.75 14.33 -8.84
CA VAL A 63 -15.40 14.85 -8.56
C VAL A 63 -14.88 14.31 -7.24
N ALA A 64 -13.55 14.09 -7.19
CA ALA A 64 -12.89 13.67 -5.96
C ALA A 64 -13.02 14.74 -4.86
N GLY A 65 -13.20 14.28 -3.63
CA GLY A 65 -13.28 15.13 -2.45
C GLY A 65 -11.89 15.56 -1.91
N PRO A 66 -11.87 16.13 -0.69
CA PRO A 66 -10.65 16.41 0.05
C PRO A 66 -9.77 15.15 0.26
N THR A 67 -8.48 15.39 0.51
CA THR A 67 -7.52 14.33 0.87
C THR A 67 -6.98 14.58 2.28
N SER A 68 -6.46 13.54 2.92
CA SER A 68 -5.80 13.68 4.21
C SER A 68 -4.68 14.72 4.16
N PRO A 69 -4.47 15.52 5.22
CA PRO A 69 -3.36 16.44 5.33
C PRO A 69 -2.03 15.73 5.10
N GLN A 70 -1.21 16.23 4.17
CA GLN A 70 0.02 15.59 3.74
C GLN A 70 1.01 16.57 3.09
N PRO A 71 2.33 16.29 3.13
CA PRO A 71 3.31 17.06 2.36
C PRO A 71 3.23 16.75 0.87
N ASP A 72 3.75 17.67 0.04
CA ASP A 72 3.98 17.39 -1.38
C ASP A 72 4.99 16.23 -1.54
N ARG A 73 4.67 15.29 -2.41
CA ARG A 73 5.49 14.12 -2.73
C ARG A 73 5.45 13.76 -4.21
N SER A 74 5.49 14.75 -5.07
CA SER A 74 5.49 14.55 -6.52
C SER A 74 6.81 13.97 -7.06
N ARG A 75 7.90 14.01 -6.27
CA ARG A 75 9.23 13.54 -6.69
C ARG A 75 9.96 12.72 -5.62
N PHE A 76 10.76 11.75 -6.10
CA PHE A 76 11.85 11.12 -5.35
C PHE A 76 13.17 11.50 -6.03
N GLY A 77 13.93 12.43 -5.46
CA GLY A 77 15.16 12.93 -6.09
C GLY A 77 14.88 13.41 -7.52
N SER A 78 15.56 12.80 -8.50
CA SER A 78 15.38 13.12 -9.92
C SER A 78 14.12 12.50 -10.55
N LEU A 79 13.47 11.54 -9.90
CA LEU A 79 12.35 10.76 -10.45
C LEU A 79 11.01 11.45 -10.21
N ASP A 80 10.19 11.58 -11.25
CA ASP A 80 8.80 11.99 -11.16
C ASP A 80 7.94 10.78 -10.72
N VAL A 81 7.20 10.95 -9.63
CA VAL A 81 6.25 9.97 -9.10
C VAL A 81 4.85 10.56 -8.93
N SER A 82 4.60 11.71 -9.54
CA SER A 82 3.31 12.42 -9.46
C SER A 82 2.10 11.56 -9.78
N PRO A 83 2.12 10.58 -10.71
CA PRO A 83 0.97 9.72 -10.97
C PRO A 83 0.47 8.96 -9.73
N PHE A 84 1.35 8.70 -8.75
CA PHE A 84 1.04 7.94 -7.54
C PHE A 84 0.66 8.82 -6.34
N PHE A 85 0.89 10.15 -6.41
CA PHE A 85 0.71 11.07 -5.29
C PHE A 85 -0.17 12.28 -5.57
N ALA A 86 -0.47 12.59 -6.86
CA ALA A 86 -1.45 13.62 -7.17
C ALA A 86 -2.85 13.19 -6.67
N PRO A 87 -3.72 14.15 -6.34
CA PRO A 87 -3.57 15.59 -6.41
C PRO A 87 -2.77 16.21 -5.24
N GLY A 88 -2.18 15.41 -4.35
CA GLY A 88 -1.57 15.90 -3.12
C GLY A 88 -2.63 16.28 -2.07
N TRP A 89 -2.37 17.33 -1.30
CA TRP A 89 -3.31 17.78 -0.27
C TRP A 89 -4.40 18.70 -0.82
N VAL A 90 -5.59 18.17 -1.01
CA VAL A 90 -6.83 18.92 -1.26
C VAL A 90 -7.49 19.22 0.09
N ARG A 91 -7.63 20.51 0.43
CA ARG A 91 -8.10 20.99 1.72
C ARG A 91 -9.55 20.62 1.99
N GLY A 92 -9.85 20.22 3.22
CA GLY A 92 -11.19 19.93 3.72
C GLY A 92 -11.17 18.83 4.79
N ASP A 93 -12.18 18.82 5.65
CA ASP A 93 -12.29 17.89 6.79
C ASP A 93 -12.94 16.55 6.42
N ASP A 94 -13.71 16.50 5.30
CA ASP A 94 -14.44 15.33 4.81
C ASP A 94 -13.57 14.49 3.87
N HIS A 95 -12.45 14.00 4.38
CA HIS A 95 -11.48 13.22 3.61
C HIS A 95 -11.52 11.70 3.90
N LEU A 96 -12.38 11.25 4.82
CA LEU A 96 -12.61 9.82 5.05
C LEU A 96 -13.63 9.30 4.05
N THR A 97 -13.17 9.12 2.81
CA THR A 97 -14.00 8.82 1.65
C THR A 97 -13.48 7.60 0.88
N VAL A 98 -14.37 7.00 0.10
CA VAL A 98 -14.01 6.00 -0.92
C VAL A 98 -14.29 6.52 -2.31
N ASN A 99 -13.50 6.05 -3.27
CA ASN A 99 -13.75 6.19 -4.70
C ASN A 99 -14.17 4.82 -5.25
N ILE A 100 -15.24 4.77 -6.05
CA ILE A 100 -15.83 3.50 -6.50
C ILE A 100 -15.90 3.51 -8.03
N TRP A 101 -15.43 2.43 -8.66
CA TRP A 101 -15.64 2.11 -10.06
C TRP A 101 -16.40 0.78 -10.12
N ALA A 102 -17.46 0.73 -10.88
CA ALA A 102 -18.32 -0.44 -10.98
C ALA A 102 -18.74 -0.69 -12.43
N PRO A 103 -18.85 -1.96 -12.89
CA PRO A 103 -19.45 -2.27 -14.18
C PRO A 103 -20.88 -1.75 -14.25
N ASP A 104 -21.31 -1.20 -15.38
CA ASP A 104 -22.74 -0.83 -15.58
C ASP A 104 -23.68 -2.03 -15.43
N SER A 105 -23.19 -3.23 -15.79
CA SER A 105 -23.93 -4.50 -15.72
C SER A 105 -23.96 -5.13 -14.34
N ALA A 106 -23.24 -4.59 -13.33
CA ALA A 106 -23.16 -5.17 -12.00
C ALA A 106 -24.52 -5.05 -11.26
N ASP A 107 -25.00 -6.17 -10.75
CA ASP A 107 -26.34 -6.36 -10.18
C ASP A 107 -26.33 -6.79 -8.71
N GLY A 108 -25.22 -6.60 -8.02
CA GLY A 108 -25.03 -7.00 -6.62
C GLY A 108 -24.24 -8.30 -6.45
N THR A 109 -23.72 -8.88 -7.54
CA THR A 109 -22.99 -10.15 -7.54
C THR A 109 -21.53 -10.01 -7.96
N ALA A 110 -21.09 -8.80 -8.38
CA ALA A 110 -19.71 -8.58 -8.81
C ALA A 110 -18.72 -8.69 -7.64
N PRO A 111 -17.57 -9.36 -7.83
CA PRO A 111 -16.52 -9.39 -6.82
C PRO A 111 -16.01 -7.98 -6.52
N VAL A 112 -15.59 -7.75 -5.27
CA VAL A 112 -15.18 -6.43 -4.78
C VAL A 112 -13.70 -6.43 -4.45
N LEU A 113 -12.97 -5.43 -4.97
CA LEU A 113 -11.58 -5.15 -4.63
C LEU A 113 -11.51 -3.84 -3.84
N VAL A 114 -11.19 -3.92 -2.54
CA VAL A 114 -10.93 -2.75 -1.70
C VAL A 114 -9.42 -2.51 -1.66
N PHE A 115 -8.97 -1.36 -2.19
CA PHE A 115 -7.56 -1.02 -2.33
C PHE A 115 -7.14 0.10 -1.38
N VAL A 116 -6.08 -0.16 -0.61
CA VAL A 116 -5.44 0.78 0.32
C VAL A 116 -4.13 1.27 -0.28
N HIS A 117 -4.06 2.56 -0.58
CA HIS A 117 -2.88 3.16 -1.22
C HIS A 117 -1.65 3.18 -0.32
N GLY A 118 -0.46 3.24 -0.94
CA GLY A 118 0.82 3.42 -0.28
C GLY A 118 1.11 4.88 0.09
N GLY A 119 2.40 5.17 0.33
CA GLY A 119 2.90 6.53 0.58
C GLY A 119 3.55 6.73 1.94
N GLY A 120 4.04 5.66 2.58
CA GLY A 120 4.83 5.72 3.82
C GLY A 120 4.07 6.29 5.00
N PHE A 121 2.75 6.13 5.03
CA PHE A 121 1.83 6.63 6.07
C PHE A 121 1.73 8.16 6.16
N ILE A 122 2.38 8.91 5.26
CA ILE A 122 2.44 10.39 5.32
C ILE A 122 1.90 11.08 4.06
N ALA A 123 1.75 10.37 2.96
CA ALA A 123 1.28 10.91 1.69
C ALA A 123 0.49 9.85 0.92
N GLY A 124 -0.24 10.28 -0.12
CA GLY A 124 -1.04 9.42 -0.97
C GLY A 124 -2.53 9.70 -0.88
N SER A 125 -3.27 9.17 -1.83
CA SER A 125 -4.72 9.31 -1.93
C SER A 125 -5.29 8.25 -2.86
N ALA A 126 -6.51 7.78 -2.58
CA ALA A 126 -7.29 6.97 -3.52
C ALA A 126 -7.68 7.74 -4.80
N SER A 127 -7.41 9.05 -4.85
CA SER A 127 -7.66 9.89 -6.02
C SER A 127 -6.43 10.05 -6.91
N ALA A 128 -5.31 9.40 -6.59
CA ALA A 128 -4.12 9.45 -7.44
C ALA A 128 -4.41 8.77 -8.79
N PRO A 129 -3.94 9.34 -9.91
CA PRO A 129 -4.19 8.78 -11.25
C PRO A 129 -3.80 7.31 -11.39
N ALA A 130 -2.73 6.89 -10.71
CA ALA A 130 -2.27 5.51 -10.70
C ALA A 130 -3.23 4.51 -10.04
N TYR A 131 -4.25 4.97 -9.34
CA TYR A 131 -5.24 4.13 -8.65
C TYR A 131 -6.64 4.23 -9.28
N ASP A 132 -6.73 4.59 -10.57
CA ASP A 132 -7.98 4.56 -11.31
C ASP A 132 -8.45 3.11 -11.48
N GLY A 133 -9.63 2.79 -10.93
CA GLY A 133 -10.20 1.45 -10.93
C GLY A 133 -10.96 1.07 -12.21
N ALA A 134 -10.93 1.89 -13.26
CA ALA A 134 -11.73 1.67 -14.46
C ALA A 134 -11.39 0.35 -15.17
N ALA A 135 -10.11 -0.07 -15.18
CA ALA A 135 -9.71 -1.34 -15.78
C ALA A 135 -10.31 -2.53 -15.02
N PHE A 136 -10.31 -2.51 -13.70
CA PHE A 136 -10.97 -3.54 -12.88
C PHE A 136 -12.48 -3.57 -13.12
N ALA A 137 -13.13 -2.40 -13.21
CA ALA A 137 -14.56 -2.32 -13.50
C ALA A 137 -14.89 -2.81 -14.92
N ARG A 138 -14.07 -2.48 -15.92
CA ARG A 138 -14.17 -3.02 -17.28
C ARG A 138 -14.17 -4.56 -17.28
N ASP A 139 -13.35 -5.15 -16.40
CA ASP A 139 -13.16 -6.61 -16.32
C ASP A 139 -14.06 -7.29 -15.25
N GLY A 140 -15.13 -6.58 -14.81
CA GLY A 140 -16.21 -7.17 -14.02
C GLY A 140 -16.05 -7.06 -12.50
N VAL A 141 -15.07 -6.33 -11.99
CA VAL A 141 -14.80 -6.15 -10.56
C VAL A 141 -15.29 -4.78 -10.09
N VAL A 142 -15.99 -4.70 -8.96
CA VAL A 142 -16.24 -3.42 -8.28
C VAL A 142 -14.97 -3.04 -7.52
N PHE A 143 -14.31 -1.97 -7.97
CA PHE A 143 -13.12 -1.43 -7.33
C PHE A 143 -13.47 -0.31 -6.34
N VAL A 144 -12.87 -0.34 -5.15
CA VAL A 144 -13.07 0.65 -4.08
C VAL A 144 -11.72 1.12 -3.57
N GLY A 145 -11.31 2.33 -3.94
CA GLY A 145 -10.11 2.99 -3.37
C GLY A 145 -10.44 3.70 -2.06
N VAL A 146 -9.64 3.50 -1.02
CA VAL A 146 -9.90 4.05 0.32
C VAL A 146 -8.93 5.18 0.66
N ASN A 147 -9.45 6.35 1.04
CA ASN A 147 -8.70 7.39 1.73
C ASN A 147 -8.74 7.12 3.24
N TYR A 148 -7.62 7.31 3.93
CA TYR A 148 -7.49 7.12 5.38
C TYR A 148 -6.61 8.21 5.98
N ARG A 149 -6.64 8.42 7.30
CA ARG A 149 -5.80 9.41 7.98
C ARG A 149 -4.32 9.06 7.85
N LEU A 150 -3.54 10.08 7.49
CA LEU A 150 -2.09 10.04 7.34
C LEU A 150 -1.39 10.78 8.49
N GLY A 151 -0.07 10.61 8.59
CA GLY A 151 0.78 11.34 9.53
C GLY A 151 0.36 11.21 10.99
N ALA A 152 0.49 12.29 11.75
CA ALA A 152 0.17 12.32 13.17
C ALA A 152 -1.31 11.98 13.47
N PRO A 153 -2.31 12.49 12.74
CA PRO A 153 -3.71 12.09 12.93
C PRO A 153 -3.94 10.58 12.78
N GLY A 154 -3.21 9.92 11.87
CA GLY A 154 -3.37 8.48 11.59
C GLY A 154 -2.57 7.56 12.50
N PHE A 155 -1.33 7.93 12.84
CA PHE A 155 -0.34 6.97 13.35
C PHE A 155 0.51 7.44 14.54
N LEU A 156 0.34 8.66 15.05
CA LEU A 156 1.05 9.11 16.25
C LEU A 156 0.47 8.46 17.52
N ALA A 157 1.30 7.91 18.39
CA ALA A 157 0.87 7.50 19.72
C ALA A 157 0.50 8.74 20.53
N VAL A 158 -0.73 8.79 21.05
CA VAL A 158 -1.21 9.94 21.85
C VAL A 158 -1.91 9.41 23.09
N PRO A 159 -1.46 9.75 24.30
CA PRO A 159 -2.11 9.32 25.53
C PRO A 159 -3.61 9.68 25.54
N GLY A 160 -4.46 8.69 25.80
CA GLY A 160 -5.92 8.87 25.82
C GLY A 160 -6.63 8.80 24.47
N ALA A 161 -5.89 8.63 23.36
CA ALA A 161 -6.44 8.34 22.05
C ALA A 161 -6.18 6.88 21.63
N PRO A 162 -7.02 6.27 20.77
CA PRO A 162 -6.69 4.97 20.21
C PRO A 162 -5.47 5.07 19.29
N ASP A 163 -4.60 4.06 19.32
CA ASP A 163 -3.52 3.94 18.35
C ASP A 163 -4.04 3.53 16.96
N ASN A 164 -3.20 3.64 15.94
CA ASN A 164 -3.47 3.11 14.59
C ASN A 164 -4.77 3.63 13.96
N ARG A 165 -5.11 4.88 14.18
CA ARG A 165 -6.36 5.47 13.67
C ARG A 165 -6.54 5.34 12.16
N GLY A 166 -5.44 5.39 11.37
CA GLY A 166 -5.49 5.10 9.94
C GLY A 166 -5.89 3.65 9.62
N ILE A 167 -5.58 2.68 10.48
CA ILE A 167 -6.06 1.29 10.36
C ILE A 167 -7.53 1.21 10.75
N LEU A 168 -7.93 1.88 11.83
CA LEU A 168 -9.34 1.96 12.23
C LEU A 168 -10.22 2.59 11.14
N ASP A 169 -9.68 3.55 10.38
CA ASP A 169 -10.35 4.14 9.22
C ASP A 169 -10.59 3.09 8.13
N VAL A 170 -9.58 2.26 7.81
CA VAL A 170 -9.73 1.18 6.82
C VAL A 170 -10.72 0.12 7.30
N ILE A 171 -10.70 -0.25 8.57
CA ILE A 171 -11.71 -1.17 9.15
C ILE A 171 -13.11 -0.57 9.05
N GLN A 172 -13.27 0.73 9.31
CA GLN A 172 -14.55 1.43 9.14
C GLN A 172 -14.99 1.48 7.67
N ALA A 173 -14.05 1.68 6.73
CA ALA A 173 -14.35 1.61 5.30
C ALA A 173 -14.82 0.21 4.88
N LEU A 174 -14.20 -0.86 5.41
CA LEU A 174 -14.65 -2.24 5.16
C LEU A 174 -16.03 -2.53 5.74
N ARG A 175 -16.35 -2.01 6.92
CA ARG A 175 -17.73 -2.09 7.49
C ARG A 175 -18.73 -1.36 6.59
N TRP A 176 -18.37 -0.17 6.11
CA TRP A 176 -19.18 0.58 5.16
C TRP A 176 -19.36 -0.18 3.83
N VAL A 177 -18.31 -0.81 3.28
CA VAL A 177 -18.38 -1.66 2.09
C VAL A 177 -19.36 -2.80 2.31
N ARG A 178 -19.26 -3.53 3.41
CA ARG A 178 -20.19 -4.63 3.74
C ARG A 178 -21.65 -4.18 3.74
N GLU A 179 -21.94 -2.96 4.20
CA GLU A 179 -23.28 -2.44 4.32
C GLU A 179 -23.83 -1.83 3.03
N ASN A 180 -22.98 -1.30 2.16
CA ASN A 180 -23.41 -0.41 1.08
C ASN A 180 -23.02 -0.87 -0.33
N ILE A 181 -22.01 -1.75 -0.50
CA ILE A 181 -21.42 -2.02 -1.82
C ILE A 181 -22.39 -2.72 -2.78
N ALA A 182 -23.42 -3.41 -2.27
CA ALA A 182 -24.47 -4.00 -3.09
C ALA A 182 -25.26 -2.96 -3.90
N ALA A 183 -25.41 -1.73 -3.38
CA ALA A 183 -26.04 -0.63 -4.11
C ALA A 183 -25.22 -0.18 -5.35
N PHE A 184 -23.92 -0.44 -5.33
CA PHE A 184 -23.01 -0.20 -6.45
C PHE A 184 -22.80 -1.44 -7.34
N GLY A 185 -23.48 -2.56 -7.03
CA GLY A 185 -23.45 -3.80 -7.79
C GLY A 185 -22.41 -4.83 -7.31
N GLY A 186 -21.69 -4.57 -6.20
CA GLY A 186 -20.74 -5.49 -5.62
C GLY A 186 -21.35 -6.48 -4.65
N ASP A 187 -20.76 -7.67 -4.52
CA ASP A 187 -21.14 -8.69 -3.54
C ASP A 187 -20.31 -8.52 -2.26
N PRO A 188 -20.94 -8.13 -1.12
CA PRO A 188 -20.23 -7.99 0.14
C PRO A 188 -19.65 -9.31 0.70
N ALA A 189 -20.06 -10.47 0.16
CA ALA A 189 -19.53 -11.78 0.54
C ALA A 189 -18.25 -12.17 -0.25
N THR A 190 -17.78 -11.34 -1.18
CA THR A 190 -16.61 -11.62 -2.03
C THR A 190 -15.57 -10.52 -2.01
N VAL A 191 -15.40 -9.84 -0.87
CA VAL A 191 -14.45 -8.74 -0.71
C VAL A 191 -13.01 -9.24 -0.66
N THR A 192 -12.16 -8.71 -1.53
CA THR A 192 -10.70 -8.83 -1.47
C THR A 192 -10.11 -7.52 -0.94
N LEU A 193 -9.37 -7.57 0.16
CA LEU A 193 -8.64 -6.42 0.69
C LEU A 193 -7.22 -6.39 0.10
N ALA A 194 -6.88 -5.33 -0.60
CA ALA A 194 -5.59 -5.16 -1.25
C ALA A 194 -4.89 -3.88 -0.78
N GLY A 195 -3.57 -3.89 -0.84
CA GLY A 195 -2.78 -2.69 -0.57
C GLY A 195 -1.36 -2.81 -1.09
N GLN A 196 -0.75 -1.66 -1.33
CA GLN A 196 0.63 -1.56 -1.77
C GLN A 196 1.46 -0.76 -0.76
N SER A 197 2.73 -1.17 -0.51
CA SER A 197 3.63 -0.43 0.38
C SER A 197 3.03 -0.24 1.79
N ALA A 198 2.93 0.99 2.28
CA ALA A 198 2.26 1.30 3.54
C ALA A 198 0.82 0.74 3.59
N GLY A 199 0.09 0.75 2.45
CA GLY A 199 -1.23 0.12 2.35
C GLY A 199 -1.18 -1.39 2.58
N ALA A 200 -0.16 -2.09 2.10
CA ALA A 200 0.01 -3.51 2.36
C ALA A 200 0.40 -3.82 3.81
N VAL A 201 1.14 -2.91 4.48
CA VAL A 201 1.37 -3.02 5.94
C VAL A 201 0.07 -2.81 6.72
N ILE A 202 -0.80 -1.90 6.26
CA ILE A 202 -2.15 -1.75 6.84
C ILE A 202 -2.97 -3.02 6.62
N VAL A 203 -2.95 -3.62 5.41
CA VAL A 203 -3.61 -4.92 5.15
C VAL A 203 -3.13 -5.98 6.14
N ALA A 204 -1.81 -6.13 6.33
CA ALA A 204 -1.27 -7.08 7.31
C ALA A 204 -1.81 -6.83 8.73
N SER A 205 -1.93 -5.57 9.13
CA SER A 205 -2.46 -5.18 10.44
C SER A 205 -3.96 -5.50 10.55
N VAL A 206 -4.76 -5.20 9.53
CA VAL A 206 -6.20 -5.50 9.47
C VAL A 206 -6.44 -7.02 9.56
N LEU A 207 -5.63 -7.83 8.88
CA LEU A 207 -5.73 -9.30 8.95
C LEU A 207 -5.45 -9.86 10.36
N CYS A 208 -4.75 -9.10 11.19
CA CYS A 208 -4.45 -9.45 12.58
C CYS A 208 -5.39 -8.79 13.60
N ASP A 209 -6.29 -7.90 13.18
CA ASP A 209 -7.21 -7.17 14.06
C ASP A 209 -8.55 -7.92 14.19
N PRO A 210 -8.95 -8.35 15.40
CA PRO A 210 -10.19 -9.09 15.60
C PRO A 210 -11.44 -8.31 15.18
N ASP A 211 -11.42 -6.98 15.22
CA ASP A 211 -12.55 -6.14 14.83
C ASP A 211 -12.81 -6.13 13.31
N ALA A 212 -11.87 -6.67 12.53
CA ALA A 212 -11.99 -6.81 11.09
C ALA A 212 -12.41 -8.22 10.62
N GLU A 213 -12.61 -9.17 11.54
CA GLU A 213 -13.00 -10.54 11.20
C GLU A 213 -14.28 -10.58 10.35
N GLY A 214 -14.22 -11.30 9.22
CA GLY A 214 -15.32 -11.44 8.27
C GLY A 214 -15.64 -10.21 7.42
N LEU A 215 -14.78 -9.17 7.43
CA LEU A 215 -14.91 -8.00 6.54
C LEU A 215 -14.21 -8.20 5.18
N ALA A 216 -13.27 -9.13 5.09
CA ALA A 216 -12.61 -9.52 3.85
C ALA A 216 -12.53 -11.06 3.75
N HIS A 217 -12.47 -11.57 2.52
CA HIS A 217 -12.48 -12.99 2.19
C HIS A 217 -11.19 -13.44 1.51
N ARG A 218 -10.45 -12.50 0.94
CA ARG A 218 -9.12 -12.63 0.34
C ARG A 218 -8.29 -11.41 0.65
N ALA A 219 -6.97 -11.54 0.53
CA ALA A 219 -6.07 -10.41 0.65
C ALA A 219 -4.98 -10.39 -0.43
N ILE A 220 -4.58 -9.18 -0.83
CA ILE A 220 -3.42 -8.94 -1.71
C ILE A 220 -2.46 -7.97 -1.01
N MET A 221 -1.21 -8.38 -0.82
CA MET A 221 -0.17 -7.56 -0.22
C MET A 221 0.96 -7.33 -1.23
N GLN A 222 1.05 -6.12 -1.77
CA GLN A 222 2.05 -5.74 -2.77
C GLN A 222 3.15 -4.91 -2.12
N SER A 223 4.39 -5.41 -2.15
CA SER A 223 5.56 -4.71 -1.58
C SER A 223 5.30 -4.19 -0.16
N GLY A 224 4.57 -4.97 0.63
CA GLY A 224 4.35 -4.72 2.04
C GLY A 224 5.24 -5.62 2.87
N THR A 225 5.43 -5.27 4.13
CA THR A 225 6.16 -6.14 5.05
C THR A 225 5.31 -6.38 6.29
N GLY A 226 5.15 -7.63 6.67
CA GLY A 226 4.52 -7.97 7.94
C GLY A 226 5.34 -7.56 9.17
N ALA A 227 6.55 -7.03 8.95
CA ALA A 227 7.46 -6.52 9.99
C ALA A 227 7.48 -4.98 10.07
N GLY A 228 6.72 -4.27 9.23
CA GLY A 228 6.75 -2.81 9.09
C GLY A 228 5.99 -2.02 10.15
N ALA A 229 6.02 -2.47 11.40
CA ALA A 229 5.34 -1.82 12.53
C ALA A 229 6.32 -1.37 13.61
N PHE A 230 6.01 -0.28 14.30
CA PHE A 230 6.69 0.14 15.52
C PHE A 230 6.27 -0.72 16.71
N THR A 231 7.17 -0.93 17.65
CA THR A 231 6.81 -1.32 19.01
C THR A 231 6.18 -0.13 19.75
N PRO A 232 5.44 -0.34 20.86
CA PRO A 232 4.95 0.76 21.68
C PRO A 232 6.06 1.73 22.10
N GLU A 233 7.25 1.22 22.50
CA GLU A 233 8.41 2.03 22.86
C GLU A 233 8.90 2.92 21.70
N GLN A 234 8.95 2.38 20.49
CA GLN A 234 9.29 3.16 19.28
C GLN A 234 8.24 4.23 18.99
N GLY A 235 6.95 3.90 19.16
CA GLY A 235 5.85 4.87 19.05
C GLY A 235 5.98 6.02 20.05
N GLU A 236 6.39 5.76 21.29
CA GLU A 236 6.63 6.78 22.31
C GLU A 236 7.83 7.68 21.96
N ILE A 237 8.91 7.14 21.39
CA ILE A 237 10.05 7.92 20.89
C ILE A 237 9.60 8.91 19.82
N VAL A 238 8.84 8.43 18.82
CA VAL A 238 8.30 9.27 17.73
C VAL A 238 7.37 10.35 18.30
N ALA A 239 6.46 9.98 19.19
CA ALA A 239 5.50 10.90 19.78
C ALA A 239 6.16 12.00 20.60
N SER A 240 7.19 11.64 21.38
CA SER A 240 7.97 12.59 22.19
C SER A 240 8.73 13.58 21.30
N ALA A 241 9.39 13.09 20.25
CA ALA A 241 10.08 13.94 19.28
C ALA A 241 9.12 14.91 18.57
N PHE A 242 7.94 14.42 18.18
CA PHE A 242 6.91 15.22 17.52
C PHE A 242 6.34 16.33 18.43
N ALA A 243 6.03 16.01 19.68
CA ALA A 243 5.55 16.99 20.66
C ALA A 243 6.62 18.06 20.99
N ALA A 244 7.89 17.63 21.08
CA ALA A 244 9.01 18.54 21.31
C ALA A 244 9.20 19.53 20.17
N GLU A 245 9.07 19.09 18.90
CA GLU A 245 9.12 19.98 17.72
C GLU A 245 8.02 21.03 17.75
N LEU A 246 6.81 20.63 18.16
CA LEU A 246 5.68 21.56 18.27
C LEU A 246 5.74 22.44 19.53
N GLY A 247 6.60 22.11 20.51
CA GLY A 247 6.67 22.82 21.80
C GLY A 247 5.40 22.70 22.64
N ILE A 248 4.69 21.56 22.57
CA ILE A 248 3.42 21.32 23.26
C ILE A 248 3.49 20.05 24.15
N ASP A 249 2.56 19.97 25.08
CA ASP A 249 2.30 18.73 25.79
C ASP A 249 1.66 17.68 24.86
N LEU A 250 2.05 16.41 25.01
CA LEU A 250 1.52 15.30 24.23
C LEU A 250 0.12 14.91 24.74
N THR A 251 -0.88 15.70 24.38
CA THR A 251 -2.29 15.47 24.72
C THR A 251 -3.20 15.67 23.51
N VAL A 252 -4.36 15.02 23.52
CA VAL A 252 -5.37 15.17 22.46
C VAL A 252 -5.80 16.62 22.29
N ASP A 253 -6.00 17.35 23.39
CA ASP A 253 -6.45 18.75 23.36
C ASP A 253 -5.38 19.68 22.77
N ALA A 254 -4.12 19.53 23.21
CA ALA A 254 -3.02 20.34 22.69
C ALA A 254 -2.80 20.11 21.19
N LEU A 255 -2.76 18.84 20.77
CA LEU A 255 -2.66 18.47 19.36
C LEU A 255 -3.88 18.90 18.55
N GLY A 256 -5.09 18.84 19.14
CA GLY A 256 -6.34 19.28 18.52
C GLY A 256 -6.37 20.78 18.21
N ALA A 257 -5.61 21.58 18.97
CA ALA A 257 -5.47 23.04 18.75
C ALA A 257 -4.43 23.39 17.67
N VAL A 258 -3.56 22.45 17.26
CA VAL A 258 -2.55 22.67 16.21
C VAL A 258 -3.20 22.63 14.84
N SER A 259 -2.80 23.52 13.92
CA SER A 259 -3.28 23.46 12.54
C SER A 259 -2.73 22.26 11.78
N ASP A 260 -3.45 21.79 10.74
CA ASP A 260 -2.97 20.71 9.90
C ASP A 260 -1.65 21.01 9.21
N ASP A 261 -1.44 22.28 8.77
CA ASP A 261 -0.15 22.72 8.20
C ASP A 261 1.01 22.53 9.20
N ALA A 262 0.80 22.89 10.47
CA ALA A 262 1.82 22.73 11.49
C ALA A 262 2.08 21.24 11.82
N LEU A 263 1.04 20.40 11.83
CA LEU A 263 1.20 18.95 12.02
C LEU A 263 1.98 18.31 10.84
N VAL A 264 1.69 18.73 9.61
CA VAL A 264 2.41 18.25 8.42
C VAL A 264 3.87 18.72 8.45
N GLU A 265 4.14 19.97 8.79
CA GLU A 265 5.51 20.50 8.85
C GLU A 265 6.33 19.84 9.97
N ALA A 266 5.76 19.67 11.16
CA ALA A 266 6.41 18.98 12.28
C ALA A 266 6.79 17.53 11.95
N SER A 267 6.09 16.87 11.03
CA SER A 267 6.44 15.53 10.57
C SER A 267 7.81 15.45 9.90
N ARG A 268 8.38 16.57 9.45
CA ARG A 268 9.69 16.60 8.78
C ARG A 268 10.84 16.25 9.71
N VAL A 269 10.77 16.67 10.99
CA VAL A 269 11.82 16.38 11.97
C VAL A 269 12.00 14.88 12.21
N LEU A 270 10.93 14.11 12.06
CA LEU A 270 10.95 12.66 12.31
C LEU A 270 11.88 11.89 11.36
N SER A 271 12.29 12.47 10.24
CA SER A 271 13.22 11.82 9.31
C SER A 271 14.63 11.62 9.87
N GLY A 272 14.99 12.25 10.99
CA GLY A 272 16.29 12.12 11.66
C GLY A 272 16.20 11.49 13.05
N VAL A 273 15.01 11.05 13.46
CA VAL A 273 14.81 10.44 14.77
C VAL A 273 15.23 8.98 14.72
N ASP A 274 16.21 8.62 15.55
CA ASP A 274 16.58 7.22 15.76
C ASP A 274 15.51 6.54 16.64
N VAL A 275 14.81 5.59 16.05
CA VAL A 275 13.78 4.79 16.71
C VAL A 275 14.29 3.41 17.16
N ALA A 276 15.60 3.13 17.01
CA ALA A 276 16.16 1.88 17.51
C ALA A 276 16.07 1.82 19.04
N THR A 277 15.72 0.65 19.55
CA THR A 277 15.66 0.36 21.00
C THR A 277 16.58 -0.81 21.32
N GLY A 278 16.73 -1.13 22.61
CA GLY A 278 17.48 -2.32 23.03
C GLY A 278 16.90 -3.63 22.51
N SER A 279 15.63 -3.64 22.04
CA SER A 279 14.91 -4.84 21.62
C SER A 279 14.44 -4.80 20.18
N ALA A 280 14.46 -3.65 19.49
CA ALA A 280 13.95 -3.49 18.15
C ALA A 280 14.74 -2.44 17.35
N ARG A 281 15.08 -2.78 16.11
CA ARG A 281 15.62 -1.84 15.12
C ARG A 281 14.49 -1.08 14.42
N ALA A 282 14.85 0.01 13.73
CA ALA A 282 13.88 0.74 12.92
C ALA A 282 13.23 -0.17 11.88
N PRO A 283 11.90 -0.26 11.83
CA PRO A 283 11.24 -0.97 10.74
C PRO A 283 11.48 -0.22 9.42
N ILE A 284 11.60 -0.98 8.33
CA ILE A 284 11.79 -0.42 6.98
C ILE A 284 13.01 0.55 6.91
N GLY A 285 14.03 0.34 7.77
CA GLY A 285 15.34 0.98 7.67
C GLY A 285 15.35 2.51 7.74
N ASP A 286 14.63 3.12 8.68
CA ASP A 286 14.54 4.57 8.93
C ASP A 286 13.88 5.42 7.83
N ILE A 287 13.23 4.79 6.84
CA ILE A 287 12.56 5.51 5.74
C ILE A 287 11.19 6.03 6.16
N VAL A 288 10.52 5.36 7.09
CA VAL A 288 9.19 5.74 7.57
C VAL A 288 9.28 6.63 8.80
N ARG A 289 8.48 7.69 8.80
CA ARG A 289 8.33 8.63 9.93
C ARG A 289 7.23 8.21 10.89
N PHE A 290 6.26 7.48 10.36
CA PHE A 290 5.15 6.88 11.08
C PHE A 290 5.00 5.43 10.64
N ALA A 291 4.53 4.59 11.52
CA ALA A 291 4.15 3.20 11.22
C ALA A 291 3.02 2.78 12.16
N PRO A 292 2.28 1.73 11.84
CA PRO A 292 1.40 1.07 12.81
C PRO A 292 2.16 0.70 14.07
N ILE A 293 1.49 0.79 15.22
CA ILE A 293 2.06 0.44 16.53
C ILE A 293 1.46 -0.88 16.96
N HIS A 294 2.31 -1.90 17.13
CA HIS A 294 1.89 -3.23 17.57
C HIS A 294 2.83 -3.80 18.62
N PRO A 295 2.31 -4.39 19.72
CA PRO A 295 3.13 -5.12 20.70
C PRO A 295 3.88 -6.30 20.09
N ARG A 296 3.29 -6.95 19.07
CA ARG A 296 3.88 -8.00 18.24
C ARG A 296 3.60 -7.66 16.78
N ARG A 297 4.59 -7.85 15.91
CA ARG A 297 4.47 -7.56 14.47
C ARG A 297 3.38 -8.44 13.82
N PRO A 298 2.65 -7.96 12.81
CA PRO A 298 1.67 -8.77 12.09
C PRO A 298 2.23 -10.10 11.57
N ALA A 299 3.48 -10.13 11.09
CA ALA A 299 4.14 -11.37 10.66
C ALA A 299 4.31 -12.41 11.79
N ASP A 300 4.30 -11.97 13.06
CA ASP A 300 4.44 -12.86 14.21
C ASP A 300 3.08 -13.31 14.79
N THR A 301 1.99 -12.71 14.33
CA THR A 301 0.63 -12.94 14.87
C THR A 301 -0.35 -13.51 13.85
N ILE A 302 -0.06 -13.40 12.56
CA ILE A 302 -0.98 -13.81 11.48
C ILE A 302 -1.45 -15.26 11.61
N ALA A 303 -0.58 -16.16 12.07
CA ALA A 303 -0.92 -17.57 12.23
C ALA A 303 -1.99 -17.83 13.30
N ASP A 304 -2.10 -16.94 14.28
CA ASP A 304 -3.06 -17.01 15.38
C ASP A 304 -4.25 -16.06 15.17
N SER A 305 -4.33 -15.40 13.99
CA SER A 305 -5.32 -14.37 13.67
C SER A 305 -6.36 -14.89 12.67
N TRP A 306 -7.50 -14.22 12.56
CA TRP A 306 -8.56 -14.57 11.62
C TRP A 306 -8.07 -14.58 10.16
N GLY A 307 -7.17 -13.66 9.82
CA GLY A 307 -6.59 -13.56 8.48
C GLY A 307 -5.70 -14.74 8.10
N GLY A 308 -5.27 -15.58 9.05
CA GLY A 308 -4.45 -16.76 8.78
C GLY A 308 -5.16 -17.84 7.98
N GLY A 309 -6.50 -17.82 7.89
CA GLY A 309 -7.31 -18.80 7.17
C GLY A 309 -7.81 -18.37 5.79
N ILE A 310 -7.61 -17.11 5.38
CA ILE A 310 -8.09 -16.61 4.08
C ILE A 310 -7.08 -16.88 2.94
N GLU A 311 -7.50 -16.67 1.70
CA GLU A 311 -6.59 -16.78 0.55
C GLU A 311 -5.75 -15.49 0.43
N LEU A 312 -4.42 -15.65 0.28
CA LEU A 312 -3.45 -14.54 0.25
C LEU A 312 -2.62 -14.57 -1.04
N LEU A 313 -2.58 -13.44 -1.74
CA LEU A 313 -1.59 -13.13 -2.78
C LEU A 313 -0.58 -12.12 -2.21
N ILE A 314 0.69 -12.47 -2.15
CA ILE A 314 1.73 -11.62 -1.57
C ILE A 314 2.99 -11.64 -2.43
N GLY A 315 3.63 -10.49 -2.58
CA GLY A 315 4.89 -10.41 -3.32
C GLY A 315 5.57 -9.07 -3.21
N THR A 316 6.74 -9.01 -3.85
CA THR A 316 7.62 -7.85 -3.87
C THR A 316 8.21 -7.66 -5.25
N ASN A 317 8.82 -6.50 -5.47
CA ASN A 317 9.64 -6.23 -6.63
C ASN A 317 11.10 -6.63 -6.34
N LEU A 318 11.82 -7.07 -7.35
CA LEU A 318 13.18 -7.62 -7.18
C LEU A 318 14.18 -6.59 -6.65
N ASP A 319 14.03 -5.32 -7.05
CA ASP A 319 14.97 -4.22 -6.73
C ASP A 319 14.27 -3.11 -5.90
N GLU A 320 13.45 -3.47 -4.91
CA GLU A 320 12.59 -2.56 -4.13
C GLU A 320 13.26 -1.24 -3.75
N ALA A 321 14.49 -1.30 -3.20
CA ALA A 321 15.20 -0.10 -2.75
C ALA A 321 15.69 0.79 -3.88
N GLY A 322 15.57 0.38 -5.13
CA GLY A 322 15.92 1.20 -6.29
C GLY A 322 15.23 2.55 -6.29
N LEU A 323 13.93 2.60 -5.92
CA LEU A 323 13.16 3.84 -5.82
C LEU A 323 13.77 4.86 -4.85
N TYR A 324 14.32 4.39 -3.74
CA TYR A 324 14.82 5.25 -2.66
C TYR A 324 16.28 5.65 -2.86
N LEU A 325 17.10 4.77 -3.43
CA LEU A 325 18.53 4.93 -3.51
C LEU A 325 19.00 5.53 -4.84
N ALA A 326 18.45 5.06 -5.98
CA ALA A 326 18.96 5.44 -7.30
C ALA A 326 18.68 6.91 -7.65
N PRO A 327 17.43 7.45 -7.50
CA PRO A 327 17.15 8.83 -7.88
C PRO A 327 17.81 9.88 -6.99
N THR A 328 18.31 9.48 -5.82
CA THR A 328 18.99 10.34 -4.84
C THR A 328 20.51 10.26 -4.93
N GLY A 329 21.06 9.46 -5.88
CA GLY A 329 22.50 9.28 -6.07
C GLY A 329 23.18 8.41 -5.00
N GLN A 330 22.42 7.73 -4.13
CA GLN A 330 22.98 6.89 -3.06
C GLN A 330 23.61 5.57 -3.57
N LEU A 331 23.44 5.25 -4.85
CA LEU A 331 24.10 4.13 -5.51
C LEU A 331 25.30 4.58 -6.36
N ASP A 332 25.60 5.89 -6.38
CA ASP A 332 26.72 6.44 -7.14
C ASP A 332 28.03 6.33 -6.32
N GLY A 333 29.09 5.86 -6.96
CA GLY A 333 30.40 5.76 -6.33
C GLY A 333 30.59 4.54 -5.43
N ALA A 334 31.34 4.70 -4.34
CA ALA A 334 31.62 3.63 -3.39
C ALA A 334 30.48 3.50 -2.38
N VAL A 335 29.84 2.34 -2.35
CA VAL A 335 28.79 1.98 -1.39
C VAL A 335 29.23 0.79 -0.54
N ASP A 336 28.69 0.66 0.66
CA ASP A 336 29.05 -0.39 1.60
C ASP A 336 27.81 -1.29 1.90
N PRO A 337 27.74 -2.50 1.31
CA PRO A 337 26.67 -3.44 1.57
C PRO A 337 26.58 -3.86 3.05
N VAL A 338 27.72 -3.88 3.78
CA VAL A 338 27.73 -4.26 5.21
C VAL A 338 27.06 -3.18 6.05
N ALA A 339 27.39 -1.90 5.77
CA ALA A 339 26.71 -0.80 6.42
C ALA A 339 25.21 -0.78 6.12
N ALA A 340 24.80 -1.09 4.87
CA ALA A 340 23.41 -1.20 4.48
C ALA A 340 22.69 -2.33 5.26
N ALA A 341 23.27 -3.54 5.35
CA ALA A 341 22.72 -4.66 6.08
C ALA A 341 22.63 -4.37 7.60
N GLY A 342 23.64 -3.69 8.15
CA GLY A 342 23.71 -3.32 9.58
C GLY A 342 22.57 -2.44 10.08
N ARG A 343 21.85 -1.77 9.18
CA ARG A 343 20.62 -1.03 9.53
C ARG A 343 19.49 -1.94 9.98
N PHE A 344 19.49 -3.19 9.54
CA PHE A 344 18.41 -4.15 9.77
C PHE A 344 18.78 -5.26 10.75
N VAL A 345 20.04 -5.73 10.72
CA VAL A 345 20.49 -6.91 11.47
C VAL A 345 21.85 -6.69 12.15
N GLU A 346 22.16 -7.51 13.15
CA GLU A 346 23.49 -7.50 13.80
C GLU A 346 24.53 -8.32 13.03
N GLY A 347 24.10 -9.40 12.39
CA GLY A 347 24.97 -10.30 11.62
C GLY A 347 25.23 -9.85 10.19
N ALA A 348 25.40 -8.52 9.95
CA ALA A 348 25.50 -7.89 8.63
C ALA A 348 26.54 -8.54 7.70
N GLU A 349 27.74 -8.82 8.20
CA GLU A 349 28.81 -9.42 7.39
C GLU A 349 28.43 -10.82 6.86
N ARG A 350 27.80 -11.67 7.71
CA ARG A 350 27.34 -13.00 7.31
C ARG A 350 26.21 -12.91 6.29
N LEU A 351 25.30 -11.96 6.49
CA LEU A 351 24.20 -11.72 5.56
C LEU A 351 24.75 -11.29 4.19
N VAL A 352 25.65 -10.31 4.14
CA VAL A 352 26.28 -9.85 2.90
C VAL A 352 27.03 -10.98 2.20
N GLN A 353 27.70 -11.89 2.94
CA GLN A 353 28.34 -13.03 2.33
C GLN A 353 27.33 -13.98 1.65
N ALA A 354 26.17 -14.24 2.25
CA ALA A 354 25.11 -15.03 1.63
C ALA A 354 24.61 -14.39 0.31
N TYR A 355 24.52 -13.05 0.27
CA TYR A 355 24.17 -12.33 -0.97
C TYR A 355 25.27 -12.40 -2.04
N ARG A 356 26.56 -12.35 -1.65
CA ARG A 356 27.68 -12.53 -2.59
C ARG A 356 27.70 -13.94 -3.17
N ASP A 357 27.36 -14.94 -2.38
CA ASP A 357 27.32 -16.35 -2.82
C ASP A 357 26.16 -16.57 -3.82
N GLU A 358 25.01 -15.94 -3.59
CA GLU A 358 23.82 -16.03 -4.47
C GLU A 358 23.97 -15.19 -5.74
N PHE A 359 24.63 -14.02 -5.65
CA PHE A 359 24.80 -13.05 -6.75
C PHE A 359 26.28 -12.76 -6.98
N PRO A 360 27.10 -13.72 -7.45
CA PRO A 360 28.55 -13.57 -7.54
C PRO A 360 29.00 -12.46 -8.50
N ASP A 361 28.18 -12.11 -9.48
CA ASP A 361 28.47 -11.06 -10.46
C ASP A 361 27.96 -9.68 -10.04
N ALA A 362 27.25 -9.57 -8.90
CA ALA A 362 26.73 -8.30 -8.42
C ALA A 362 27.84 -7.45 -7.78
N GLY A 363 28.02 -6.23 -8.27
CA GLY A 363 28.87 -5.23 -7.60
C GLY A 363 28.21 -4.70 -6.32
N ASP A 364 28.98 -3.96 -5.51
CA ASP A 364 28.51 -3.46 -4.21
C ASP A 364 27.24 -2.60 -4.31
N ALA A 365 27.05 -1.82 -5.37
CA ALA A 365 25.82 -1.04 -5.59
C ALA A 365 24.60 -1.95 -5.79
N GLY A 366 24.74 -3.02 -6.57
CA GLY A 366 23.69 -4.01 -6.77
C GLY A 366 23.33 -4.75 -5.48
N LEU A 367 24.36 -5.20 -4.74
CA LEU A 367 24.18 -5.86 -3.43
C LEU A 367 23.51 -4.91 -2.42
N THR A 368 23.97 -3.65 -2.32
CA THR A 368 23.37 -2.65 -1.43
C THR A 368 21.89 -2.44 -1.74
N ARG A 369 21.53 -2.31 -3.03
CA ARG A 369 20.14 -2.16 -3.46
C ARG A 369 19.29 -3.37 -3.07
N THR A 370 19.75 -4.58 -3.36
CA THR A 370 18.98 -5.80 -3.10
C THR A 370 18.85 -6.07 -1.59
N ILE A 371 19.93 -5.94 -0.82
CA ILE A 371 19.93 -6.12 0.64
C ILE A 371 19.00 -5.10 1.32
N THR A 372 19.09 -3.83 0.90
CA THR A 372 18.20 -2.78 1.44
C THR A 372 16.74 -3.08 1.10
N GLY A 373 16.44 -3.50 -0.13
CA GLY A 373 15.09 -3.86 -0.55
C GLY A 373 14.51 -5.05 0.22
N ASP A 374 15.33 -6.10 0.42
CA ASP A 374 14.91 -7.26 1.20
C ASP A 374 14.73 -6.92 2.69
N GLY A 375 15.60 -6.07 3.26
CA GLY A 375 15.43 -5.59 4.63
C GLY A 375 14.18 -4.75 4.84
N MET A 376 13.82 -3.93 3.83
CA MET A 376 12.61 -3.11 3.87
C MET A 376 11.33 -3.92 3.66
N PHE A 377 11.33 -4.83 2.69
CA PHE A 377 10.11 -5.47 2.20
C PHE A 377 10.24 -6.99 2.06
N GLY A 378 11.28 -7.50 1.39
CA GLY A 378 11.38 -8.90 0.97
C GLY A 378 11.36 -9.89 2.13
N ALA A 379 12.23 -9.70 3.13
CA ALA A 379 12.35 -10.61 4.28
C ALA A 379 11.05 -10.65 5.10
N GLY A 380 10.46 -9.49 5.38
CA GLY A 380 9.21 -9.41 6.14
C GLY A 380 8.01 -9.97 5.37
N SER A 381 7.93 -9.78 4.05
CA SER A 381 6.89 -10.38 3.21
C SER A 381 7.00 -11.90 3.16
N ARG A 382 8.23 -12.42 3.03
CA ARG A 382 8.47 -13.88 3.03
C ARG A 382 8.11 -14.51 4.37
N ARG A 383 8.52 -13.88 5.49
CA ARG A 383 8.15 -14.32 6.83
C ARG A 383 6.63 -14.35 7.02
N PHE A 384 5.92 -13.33 6.54
CA PHE A 384 4.46 -13.29 6.59
C PHE A 384 3.84 -14.43 5.79
N ALA A 385 4.32 -14.68 4.55
CA ALA A 385 3.87 -15.78 3.71
C ALA A 385 4.11 -17.17 4.36
N ASP A 386 5.30 -17.39 4.94
CA ASP A 386 5.63 -18.65 5.62
C ASP A 386 4.71 -18.89 6.84
N ARG A 387 4.42 -17.84 7.62
CA ARG A 387 3.53 -17.93 8.80
C ARG A 387 2.08 -18.14 8.40
N HIS A 388 1.60 -17.41 7.40
CA HIS A 388 0.25 -17.55 6.86
C HIS A 388 0.03 -18.97 6.30
N MET A 389 0.94 -19.47 5.47
CA MET A 389 0.92 -20.84 4.94
C MET A 389 0.94 -21.89 6.08
N SER A 390 1.76 -21.67 7.12
CA SER A 390 1.85 -22.58 8.28
C SER A 390 0.58 -22.61 9.11
N ALA A 391 -0.26 -21.56 9.07
CA ALA A 391 -1.57 -21.52 9.69
C ALA A 391 -2.64 -22.30 8.90
N GLY A 392 -2.31 -22.80 7.71
CA GLY A 392 -3.21 -23.50 6.81
C GLY A 392 -3.86 -22.62 5.75
N GLY A 393 -3.51 -21.32 5.68
CA GLY A 393 -3.99 -20.40 4.64
C GLY A 393 -3.40 -20.73 3.27
N THR A 394 -4.23 -20.59 2.23
CA THR A 394 -3.76 -20.69 0.84
C THR A 394 -2.98 -19.42 0.50
N THR A 395 -1.68 -19.57 0.21
CA THR A 395 -0.77 -18.46 -0.08
C THR A 395 -0.22 -18.57 -1.49
N HIS A 396 -0.31 -17.49 -2.27
CA HIS A 396 0.37 -17.37 -3.57
C HIS A 396 1.44 -16.30 -3.46
N VAL A 397 2.66 -16.62 -3.90
CA VAL A 397 3.81 -15.69 -3.81
C VAL A 397 4.30 -15.32 -5.19
N TYR A 398 4.59 -14.02 -5.40
CA TYR A 398 5.20 -13.52 -6.63
C TYR A 398 6.43 -12.66 -6.34
N GLU A 399 7.28 -12.49 -7.37
CA GLU A 399 8.37 -11.52 -7.45
C GLU A 399 8.31 -10.82 -8.81
N PHE A 400 8.10 -9.50 -8.83
CA PHE A 400 8.09 -8.72 -10.06
C PHE A 400 9.52 -8.35 -10.46
N THR A 401 9.92 -8.65 -11.70
CA THR A 401 11.33 -8.63 -12.13
C THR A 401 11.62 -7.80 -13.38
N TRP A 402 10.60 -7.22 -14.04
CA TRP A 402 10.83 -6.37 -15.21
C TRP A 402 11.56 -5.09 -14.81
N ARG A 403 12.61 -4.72 -15.59
CA ARG A 403 13.50 -3.60 -15.31
C ARG A 403 13.44 -2.55 -16.42
N PRO A 404 13.08 -1.28 -16.12
CA PRO A 404 13.17 -0.17 -17.06
C PRO A 404 14.61 0.33 -17.23
N ASP A 405 14.80 1.25 -18.17
CA ASP A 405 16.06 2.00 -18.36
C ASP A 405 16.14 3.27 -17.48
N SER A 406 15.16 3.52 -16.62
CA SER A 406 15.08 4.68 -15.75
C SER A 406 16.28 4.81 -14.84
N VAL A 407 16.70 6.09 -14.58
CA VAL A 407 17.85 6.43 -13.76
C VAL A 407 19.11 5.66 -14.23
N HIS A 408 19.35 5.66 -15.54
CA HIS A 408 20.47 4.93 -16.17
C HIS A 408 20.49 3.42 -15.88
N GLY A 409 19.31 2.79 -15.71
CA GLY A 409 19.13 1.38 -15.37
C GLY A 409 19.38 1.06 -13.89
N LEU A 410 19.75 2.04 -13.07
CA LEU A 410 19.96 1.83 -11.63
C LEU A 410 18.68 1.65 -10.84
N LEU A 411 17.53 2.11 -11.40
CA LEU A 411 16.23 1.96 -10.74
C LEU A 411 15.87 0.49 -10.54
N GLY A 412 16.07 -0.34 -11.56
CA GLY A 412 15.70 -1.76 -11.54
C GLY A 412 14.19 -1.98 -11.48
N ALA A 413 13.78 -3.19 -11.15
CA ALA A 413 12.39 -3.53 -10.80
C ALA A 413 12.10 -2.96 -9.40
N SER A 414 11.99 -1.64 -9.30
CA SER A 414 11.93 -0.91 -8.04
C SER A 414 10.54 -0.93 -7.42
N HIS A 415 10.44 -0.44 -6.20
CA HIS A 415 9.16 -0.17 -5.53
C HIS A 415 8.21 0.64 -6.43
N LEU A 416 6.93 0.33 -6.48
CA LEU A 416 5.86 0.85 -7.35
C LEU A 416 5.87 0.30 -8.79
N MET A 417 6.90 -0.43 -9.23
CA MET A 417 7.08 -0.79 -10.64
C MET A 417 5.98 -1.70 -11.20
N GLU A 418 5.37 -2.54 -10.36
CA GLU A 418 4.30 -3.45 -10.75
C GLU A 418 2.95 -2.75 -10.96
N LEU A 419 2.73 -1.60 -10.28
CA LEU A 419 1.42 -0.93 -10.23
C LEU A 419 0.87 -0.53 -11.61
N PRO A 420 1.66 0.07 -12.53
CA PRO A 420 1.17 0.40 -13.86
C PRO A 420 0.58 -0.80 -14.61
N PHE A 421 1.13 -1.98 -14.38
CA PHE A 421 0.68 -3.23 -15.01
C PHE A 421 -0.50 -3.86 -14.28
N VAL A 422 -0.53 -3.78 -12.94
CA VAL A 422 -1.67 -4.25 -12.13
C VAL A 422 -2.93 -3.45 -12.43
N PHE A 423 -2.80 -2.13 -12.59
CA PHE A 423 -3.92 -1.23 -12.91
C PHE A 423 -4.21 -1.12 -14.42
N ASP A 424 -3.49 -1.85 -15.27
CA ASP A 424 -3.60 -1.78 -16.75
C ASP A 424 -3.62 -0.31 -17.24
N MET A 425 -2.66 0.48 -16.69
CA MET A 425 -2.59 1.92 -16.95
C MET A 425 -2.22 2.21 -18.40
N ASP A 426 -2.80 3.26 -18.95
CA ASP A 426 -2.39 3.76 -20.26
C ASP A 426 -0.91 4.16 -20.24
N ALA A 427 -0.13 3.55 -21.14
CA ALA A 427 1.29 3.84 -21.26
C ALA A 427 1.58 5.31 -21.68
N GLU A 428 0.60 6.00 -22.24
CA GLU A 428 0.65 7.42 -22.61
C GLU A 428 0.31 8.37 -21.44
N MET A 429 -0.03 7.83 -20.25
CA MET A 429 -0.32 8.64 -19.07
C MET A 429 0.87 9.55 -18.76
N GLU A 430 0.57 10.84 -18.61
CA GLU A 430 1.58 11.86 -18.27
C GLU A 430 2.31 11.49 -16.97
N GLY A 431 3.64 11.60 -16.96
CA GLY A 431 4.49 11.27 -15.82
C GLY A 431 4.78 9.79 -15.63
N LEU A 432 4.19 8.87 -16.42
CA LEU A 432 4.47 7.44 -16.30
C LEU A 432 5.66 7.01 -17.16
N ARG A 433 5.78 7.53 -18.39
CA ARG A 433 6.85 7.21 -19.35
C ARG A 433 7.62 8.44 -19.78
N GLY A 434 8.90 8.23 -20.08
CA GLY A 434 9.84 9.24 -20.53
C GLY A 434 11.07 9.37 -19.63
N ALA A 435 11.99 10.26 -19.98
CA ALA A 435 13.17 10.50 -19.15
C ALA A 435 12.78 11.06 -17.78
N GLY A 436 13.29 10.47 -16.71
CA GLY A 436 13.02 10.88 -15.32
C GLY A 436 11.68 10.44 -14.76
N THR A 437 10.99 9.48 -15.40
CA THR A 437 9.77 8.84 -14.90
C THR A 437 10.00 7.37 -14.51
N LEU A 438 9.00 6.74 -13.88
CA LEU A 438 9.13 5.39 -13.35
C LEU A 438 9.48 4.36 -14.44
N LEU A 439 8.74 4.32 -15.55
CA LEU A 439 8.95 3.34 -16.62
C LEU A 439 10.10 3.70 -17.57
N GLY A 440 10.63 4.92 -17.51
CA GLY A 440 11.67 5.36 -18.44
C GLY A 440 11.23 5.33 -19.90
N THR A 441 12.14 4.99 -20.80
CA THR A 441 11.90 4.90 -22.25
C THR A 441 11.82 3.47 -22.78
N ALA A 442 12.28 2.47 -22.01
CA ALA A 442 12.21 1.06 -22.37
C ALA A 442 10.76 0.58 -22.53
N LEU A 443 10.52 -0.28 -23.49
CA LEU A 443 9.22 -0.89 -23.72
C LEU A 443 9.12 -2.20 -22.93
N PRO A 444 8.11 -2.36 -22.07
CA PRO A 444 7.85 -3.65 -21.45
C PRO A 444 7.35 -4.67 -22.51
N PRO A 445 7.37 -5.97 -22.18
CA PRO A 445 6.68 -6.97 -22.99
C PRO A 445 5.22 -6.57 -23.24
N THR A 446 4.76 -6.72 -24.47
CA THR A 446 3.44 -6.21 -24.92
C THR A 446 2.25 -6.86 -24.19
N ASP A 447 2.43 -8.04 -23.62
CA ASP A 447 1.42 -8.79 -22.89
C ASP A 447 1.56 -8.67 -21.34
N LEU A 448 2.60 -7.97 -20.84
CA LEU A 448 2.88 -7.90 -19.41
C LEU A 448 1.72 -7.28 -18.62
N ALA A 449 1.18 -6.14 -19.09
CA ALA A 449 0.07 -5.48 -18.41
C ALA A 449 -1.20 -6.35 -18.42
N SER A 450 -1.61 -6.87 -19.58
CA SER A 450 -2.83 -7.69 -19.69
C SER A 450 -2.74 -8.99 -18.89
N ARG A 451 -1.56 -9.63 -18.84
CA ARG A 451 -1.35 -10.85 -18.03
C ARG A 451 -1.35 -10.56 -16.56
N LEU A 452 -0.67 -9.49 -16.12
CA LEU A 452 -0.58 -9.15 -14.70
C LEU A 452 -1.93 -8.69 -14.16
N HIS A 453 -2.58 -7.76 -14.85
CA HIS A 453 -3.94 -7.32 -14.52
C HIS A 453 -4.91 -8.52 -14.47
N GLY A 454 -4.89 -9.37 -15.51
CA GLY A 454 -5.73 -10.56 -15.57
C GLY A 454 -5.51 -11.54 -14.41
N ALA A 455 -4.27 -11.69 -13.92
CA ALA A 455 -3.98 -12.52 -12.76
C ALA A 455 -4.57 -11.95 -11.47
N TRP A 456 -4.53 -10.62 -11.27
CA TRP A 456 -5.16 -9.95 -10.13
C TRP A 456 -6.69 -10.04 -10.20
N VAL A 457 -7.29 -9.80 -11.37
CA VAL A 457 -8.73 -9.98 -11.59
C VAL A 457 -9.14 -11.42 -11.29
N ALA A 458 -8.42 -12.42 -11.81
CA ALA A 458 -8.72 -13.83 -11.55
C ALA A 458 -8.66 -14.18 -10.05
N PHE A 459 -7.65 -13.66 -9.33
CA PHE A 459 -7.54 -13.84 -7.89
C PHE A 459 -8.73 -13.21 -7.13
N VAL A 460 -9.10 -11.97 -7.47
CA VAL A 460 -10.25 -11.26 -6.89
C VAL A 460 -11.55 -12.03 -7.14
N CYS A 461 -11.69 -12.63 -8.32
CA CYS A 461 -12.85 -13.48 -8.67
C CYS A 461 -12.83 -14.87 -8.01
N GLY A 462 -11.78 -15.23 -7.27
CA GLY A 462 -11.68 -16.53 -6.58
C GLY A 462 -11.20 -17.69 -7.44
N TYR A 463 -10.59 -17.41 -8.59
CA TYR A 463 -10.02 -18.45 -9.48
C TYR A 463 -8.52 -18.68 -9.20
N GLY A 464 -7.94 -17.96 -8.22
CA GLY A 464 -6.51 -17.90 -8.00
C GLY A 464 -5.78 -17.10 -9.09
N PRO A 465 -4.49 -16.77 -8.89
CA PRO A 465 -3.76 -15.86 -9.78
C PRO A 465 -3.16 -16.55 -11.03
N GLY A 466 -3.47 -17.82 -11.27
CA GLY A 466 -2.99 -18.57 -12.43
C GLY A 466 -1.70 -19.36 -12.22
N TRP A 467 -1.17 -19.41 -10.98
CA TRP A 467 -0.04 -20.26 -10.58
C TRP A 467 -0.30 -20.97 -9.26
N SER A 468 0.49 -22.02 -9.00
CA SER A 468 0.31 -22.88 -7.84
C SER A 468 0.59 -22.15 -6.52
N ALA A 469 -0.10 -22.59 -5.45
CA ALA A 469 0.12 -22.06 -4.12
C ALA A 469 1.53 -22.37 -3.60
N TYR A 470 2.00 -21.50 -2.73
CA TYR A 470 3.23 -21.64 -1.96
C TYR A 470 3.05 -22.68 -0.86
N THR A 471 3.90 -23.71 -0.85
CA THR A 471 3.88 -24.79 0.14
C THR A 471 5.21 -24.90 0.88
N ALA A 472 5.20 -25.58 2.01
CA ALA A 472 6.43 -25.80 2.80
C ALA A 472 7.49 -26.59 2.02
N GLU A 473 7.06 -27.54 1.17
CA GLU A 473 7.95 -28.42 0.42
C GLU A 473 8.57 -27.73 -0.80
N ALA A 474 7.76 -27.00 -1.55
CA ALA A 474 8.17 -26.47 -2.84
C ALA A 474 8.57 -24.99 -2.78
N LYS A 475 8.01 -24.22 -1.85
CA LYS A 475 8.26 -22.77 -1.69
C LYS A 475 8.22 -22.03 -3.04
N LEU A 476 7.12 -22.24 -3.80
CA LEU A 476 6.94 -21.76 -5.16
C LEU A 476 6.77 -20.24 -5.20
N VAL A 477 7.56 -19.55 -6.01
CA VAL A 477 7.46 -18.11 -6.29
C VAL A 477 7.27 -17.88 -7.77
N GLN A 478 6.23 -17.15 -8.16
CA GLN A 478 6.04 -16.73 -9.55
C GLN A 478 6.91 -15.53 -9.85
N SER A 479 7.96 -15.72 -10.65
CA SER A 479 8.71 -14.61 -11.25
C SER A 479 7.89 -14.01 -12.39
N ILE A 480 7.75 -12.68 -12.39
CA ILE A 480 6.91 -11.92 -13.33
C ILE A 480 7.77 -10.81 -13.96
N GLY A 481 8.09 -10.95 -15.24
CA GLY A 481 8.91 -9.99 -15.96
C GLY A 481 8.86 -10.23 -17.46
N ASP A 482 10.00 -10.16 -18.13
CA ASP A 482 10.11 -10.50 -19.56
C ASP A 482 9.64 -11.93 -19.82
N GLU A 483 9.92 -12.82 -18.87
CA GLU A 483 9.39 -14.18 -18.83
C GLU A 483 8.64 -14.41 -17.51
N TRP A 484 7.67 -15.32 -17.54
CA TRP A 484 6.93 -15.77 -16.36
C TRP A 484 7.38 -17.18 -16.01
N GLU A 485 8.01 -17.32 -14.86
CA GLU A 485 8.57 -18.59 -14.41
C GLU A 485 8.16 -18.90 -12.97
N LEU A 486 7.65 -20.11 -12.74
CA LEU A 486 7.37 -20.60 -11.38
C LEU A 486 8.63 -21.28 -10.81
N ARG A 487 9.25 -20.64 -9.81
CA ARG A 487 10.55 -21.01 -9.25
C ARG A 487 10.40 -21.69 -7.89
N PRO A 488 10.73 -23.00 -7.76
CA PRO A 488 10.76 -23.67 -6.48
C PRO A 488 11.97 -23.23 -5.66
N GLY A 489 11.77 -23.06 -4.35
CA GLY A 489 12.85 -22.72 -3.41
C GLY A 489 13.53 -21.38 -3.66
N HIS A 490 12.90 -20.50 -4.43
CA HIS A 490 13.52 -19.21 -4.84
C HIS A 490 13.96 -18.38 -3.64
N ARG A 491 15.25 -18.07 -3.57
CA ARG A 491 15.91 -17.25 -2.55
C ARG A 491 15.70 -17.71 -1.10
N VAL A 492 15.32 -18.96 -0.87
CA VAL A 492 15.08 -19.49 0.49
C VAL A 492 16.33 -19.36 1.36
N ALA A 493 17.52 -19.71 0.82
CA ALA A 493 18.76 -19.58 1.57
C ALA A 493 19.06 -18.14 2.07
N LEU A 494 18.69 -17.13 1.27
CA LEU A 494 18.84 -15.72 1.66
C LEU A 494 17.86 -15.35 2.77
N TYR A 495 16.58 -15.73 2.64
CA TYR A 495 15.58 -15.42 3.68
C TYR A 495 15.86 -16.19 4.99
N ASP A 496 16.38 -17.42 4.91
CA ASP A 496 16.92 -18.15 6.06
C ASP A 496 18.14 -17.44 6.69
N ALA A 497 18.95 -16.73 5.89
CA ALA A 497 20.06 -15.93 6.41
C ALA A 497 19.55 -14.69 7.17
N TRP A 498 18.46 -14.06 6.72
CA TRP A 498 17.79 -12.97 7.44
C TRP A 498 17.27 -13.41 8.81
N GLU A 499 16.68 -14.61 8.93
CA GLU A 499 16.17 -15.14 10.19
C GLU A 499 17.30 -15.48 11.20
N ARG A 500 18.52 -15.71 10.70
CA ARG A 500 19.71 -16.03 11.53
C ARG A 500 20.60 -14.83 11.83
N ALA A 501 20.39 -13.71 11.19
CA ALA A 501 21.22 -12.51 11.30
C ALA A 501 20.69 -11.55 12.38
#